data_b65bc1b3702140b3b86986c4e20e4dd6
#
_entry.id   b65bc1b3702140b3b86986c4e20e4dd6
#
_cell.length_a   1.000
_cell.length_b   1.000
_cell.length_c   1.000
_cell.angle_alpha   90.00
_cell.angle_beta   90.00
_cell.angle_gamma   90.00
#
_symmetry.space_group_name_H-M   'P 1'
#
loop_
_entity.id
_entity.type
_entity.pdbx_description
1 polymer ?
#
loop_
_entity_poly.entity_id
_entity_poly.type
_entity_poly.pdbx_seq_one_letter_code
_entity_poly.pdbx_strand_id
1 'polypeptide(L)'
;MKKSLFAILLAATVLAAPPAYKIVGKIKIGGAGRWDYSYSDSANHRLYISHGTQTEVVDTATDKLIGTIAGTTGVHGIAIAGDLGRGFTSDGQDNDVTIFDLKTLKVLSKVKTGQNPDSIIYEPVTHRIFTFNGRSSDSTVIDAKTGDVLTSSIPLGGKPEFAQVDGKGHIYVNIEDKNEIVEVDAKNSLVAKRYSIAPCDGPSGMAIDPKGRLYSVCENKVMIVSDPASGKVLANVPIGAGDDGVAFDDGYAFAANGADGTLTMVGETSPGKFEALATIPSQRLGRTIAADQMAHKLYVPTAEFGPAPPPSPDGKKGRPPVLPDTFEILVFGR
;
A
#
# COMPACT_ATOMS: atom_id res chain seq x y z
N MET A 1 -40.82 -17.09 50.87
CA MET A 1 -40.34 -16.29 49.75
C MET A 1 -38.79 -16.35 49.68
N LYS A 2 -38.23 -17.20 48.81
CA LYS A 2 -36.75 -17.32 48.65
C LYS A 2 -36.32 -16.32 47.58
N LYS A 3 -35.52 -15.32 47.95
CA LYS A 3 -34.88 -14.38 47.02
C LYS A 3 -33.64 -15.05 46.45
N SER A 4 -33.67 -15.44 45.17
CA SER A 4 -32.47 -15.89 44.43
C SER A 4 -31.67 -14.66 44.01
N LEU A 5 -30.46 -14.53 44.55
CA LEU A 5 -29.47 -13.56 44.11
C LEU A 5 -28.82 -14.12 42.83
N PHE A 6 -29.04 -13.50 41.67
CA PHE A 6 -28.29 -13.75 40.46
C PHE A 6 -26.97 -12.94 40.51
N ALA A 7 -25.86 -13.63 40.71
CA ALA A 7 -24.55 -13.02 40.59
C ALA A 7 -24.19 -12.96 39.09
N ILE A 8 -24.12 -11.75 38.53
CA ILE A 8 -23.60 -11.52 37.17
C ILE A 8 -22.08 -11.56 37.27
N LEU A 9 -21.46 -12.65 36.79
CA LEU A 9 -20.01 -12.70 36.55
C LEU A 9 -19.69 -11.79 35.36
N LEU A 10 -19.10 -10.63 35.60
CA LEU A 10 -18.42 -9.85 34.56
C LEU A 10 -17.10 -10.60 34.21
N ALA A 11 -17.06 -11.28 33.09
CA ALA A 11 -15.81 -11.78 32.52
C ALA A 11 -15.03 -10.59 32.01
N ALA A 12 -14.03 -10.15 32.74
CA ALA A 12 -13.03 -9.22 32.22
C ALA A 12 -12.23 -9.95 31.15
N THR A 13 -12.44 -9.60 29.88
CA THR A 13 -11.55 -10.01 28.79
C THR A 13 -10.22 -9.31 28.99
N VAL A 14 -9.22 -10.05 29.45
CA VAL A 14 -7.83 -9.60 29.45
C VAL A 14 -7.39 -9.54 27.99
N LEU A 15 -7.28 -8.34 27.41
CA LEU A 15 -6.63 -8.18 26.12
C LEU A 15 -5.17 -8.62 26.29
N ALA A 16 -4.73 -9.57 25.44
CA ALA A 16 -3.33 -9.93 25.36
C ALA A 16 -2.51 -8.69 24.93
N ALA A 17 -1.29 -8.58 25.45
CA ALA A 17 -0.40 -7.52 25.03
C ALA A 17 -0.17 -7.59 23.51
N PRO A 18 -0.09 -6.45 22.81
CA PRO A 18 0.14 -6.44 21.38
C PRO A 18 1.49 -7.09 21.04
N PRO A 19 1.62 -7.73 19.87
CA PRO A 19 2.87 -8.38 19.45
C PRO A 19 4.01 -7.37 19.32
N ALA A 20 5.22 -7.76 19.72
CA ALA A 20 6.40 -6.91 19.67
C ALA A 20 7.15 -7.09 18.34
N TYR A 21 6.78 -6.32 17.32
CA TYR A 21 7.50 -6.29 16.05
C TYR A 21 8.85 -5.57 16.19
N LYS A 22 9.87 -6.09 15.51
CA LYS A 22 11.23 -5.51 15.45
C LYS A 22 11.89 -5.88 14.12
N ILE A 23 12.97 -5.22 13.76
CA ILE A 23 13.81 -5.62 12.63
C ILE A 23 14.44 -6.98 12.97
N VAL A 24 14.13 -7.99 12.16
CA VAL A 24 14.66 -9.37 12.29
C VAL A 24 15.64 -9.71 11.17
N GLY A 25 15.70 -8.90 10.12
CA GLY A 25 16.60 -9.12 8.98
C GLY A 25 16.66 -7.92 8.05
N LYS A 26 17.58 -8.00 7.09
CA LYS A 26 17.74 -7.05 5.99
C LYS A 26 18.06 -7.81 4.71
N ILE A 27 17.40 -7.44 3.63
CA ILE A 27 17.64 -8.01 2.30
C ILE A 27 18.34 -6.94 1.46
N LYS A 28 19.60 -7.16 1.15
CA LYS A 28 20.37 -6.24 0.30
C LYS A 28 19.98 -6.43 -1.15
N ILE A 29 19.60 -5.35 -1.81
CA ILE A 29 19.28 -5.30 -3.24
C ILE A 29 20.43 -4.61 -3.99
N GLY A 30 20.89 -3.45 -3.49
CA GLY A 30 21.89 -2.63 -4.17
C GLY A 30 21.32 -1.89 -5.38
N GLY A 31 22.21 -1.47 -6.28
CA GLY A 31 21.83 -0.72 -7.47
C GLY A 31 21.58 0.76 -7.22
N ALA A 32 21.00 1.42 -8.23
CA ALA A 32 20.68 2.83 -8.22
C ALA A 32 19.20 3.04 -8.56
N GLY A 33 18.61 4.08 -8.02
CA GLY A 33 17.22 4.42 -8.27
C GLY A 33 16.47 4.69 -6.98
N ARG A 34 15.25 5.16 -7.16
CA ARG A 34 14.29 5.33 -6.07
C ARG A 34 13.29 4.18 -6.13
N TRP A 35 12.59 3.98 -5.05
CA TRP A 35 11.52 3.00 -4.94
C TRP A 35 10.20 3.70 -4.60
N ASP A 36 9.14 2.94 -4.73
CA ASP A 36 7.81 3.30 -4.31
C ASP A 36 7.14 2.10 -3.64
N TYR A 37 6.04 1.58 -4.19
CA TYR A 37 5.30 0.50 -3.55
C TYR A 37 6.01 -0.85 -3.68
N SER A 38 5.67 -1.73 -2.74
CA SER A 38 6.03 -3.14 -2.76
C SER A 38 4.75 -3.97 -2.66
N TYR A 39 4.79 -5.17 -3.23
CA TYR A 39 3.70 -6.13 -3.15
C TYR A 39 4.22 -7.47 -2.61
N SER A 40 3.60 -8.00 -1.55
CA SER A 40 3.89 -9.31 -0.99
C SER A 40 2.89 -10.34 -1.50
N ASP A 41 3.38 -11.31 -2.27
CA ASP A 41 2.65 -12.52 -2.66
C ASP A 41 3.00 -13.62 -1.66
N SER A 42 2.33 -13.61 -0.52
CA SER A 42 2.59 -14.53 0.59
C SER A 42 2.43 -16.00 0.16
N ALA A 43 1.46 -16.30 -0.71
CA ALA A 43 1.18 -17.67 -1.14
C ALA A 43 2.32 -18.28 -1.97
N ASN A 44 3.06 -17.46 -2.71
CA ASN A 44 4.18 -17.90 -3.55
C ASN A 44 5.54 -17.52 -2.97
N HIS A 45 5.59 -17.01 -1.73
CA HIS A 45 6.81 -16.53 -1.06
C HIS A 45 7.60 -15.53 -1.89
N ARG A 46 6.91 -14.53 -2.48
CA ARG A 46 7.54 -13.50 -3.30
C ARG A 46 7.22 -12.10 -2.81
N LEU A 47 8.24 -11.26 -2.81
CA LEU A 47 8.12 -9.82 -2.62
C LEU A 47 8.55 -9.14 -3.92
N TYR A 48 7.67 -8.33 -4.49
CA TYR A 48 7.95 -7.49 -5.65
C TYR A 48 8.16 -6.06 -5.17
N ILE A 49 9.22 -5.40 -5.65
CA ILE A 49 9.61 -4.07 -5.19
C ILE A 49 9.87 -3.18 -6.40
N SER A 50 9.20 -2.04 -6.48
CA SER A 50 9.49 -1.02 -7.48
C SER A 50 10.89 -0.43 -7.25
N HIS A 51 11.73 -0.31 -8.32
CA HIS A 51 13.08 0.20 -8.20
C HIS A 51 13.51 0.96 -9.45
N GLY A 52 13.08 2.22 -9.56
CA GLY A 52 13.46 3.13 -10.63
C GLY A 52 12.93 2.72 -12.01
N THR A 53 13.73 1.94 -12.75
CA THR A 53 13.40 1.49 -14.12
C THR A 53 13.15 -0.02 -14.20
N GLN A 54 13.03 -0.67 -13.05
CA GLN A 54 12.86 -2.12 -12.94
C GLN A 54 12.08 -2.49 -11.69
N THR A 55 11.58 -3.72 -11.65
CA THR A 55 10.93 -4.29 -10.47
C THR A 55 11.76 -5.48 -9.98
N GLU A 56 12.20 -5.42 -8.74
CA GLU A 56 12.96 -6.50 -8.11
C GLU A 56 12.03 -7.58 -7.57
N VAL A 57 12.46 -8.83 -7.63
CA VAL A 57 11.71 -9.97 -7.09
C VAL A 57 12.56 -10.73 -6.10
N VAL A 58 12.10 -10.79 -4.86
CA VAL A 58 12.76 -11.46 -3.74
C VAL A 58 11.96 -12.71 -3.36
N ASP A 59 12.66 -13.81 -3.10
CA ASP A 59 12.12 -14.99 -2.44
C ASP A 59 12.11 -14.75 -0.92
N THR A 60 10.93 -14.67 -0.30
CA THR A 60 10.75 -14.34 1.13
C THR A 60 11.02 -15.52 2.08
N ALA A 61 11.15 -16.74 1.55
CA ALA A 61 11.55 -17.91 2.34
C ALA A 61 13.08 -17.97 2.53
N THR A 62 13.83 -17.43 1.55
CA THR A 62 15.30 -17.45 1.56
C THR A 62 15.93 -16.08 1.73
N ASP A 63 15.12 -15.01 1.70
CA ASP A 63 15.51 -13.59 1.73
C ASP A 63 16.53 -13.23 0.61
N LYS A 64 16.36 -13.82 -0.59
CA LYS A 64 17.27 -13.63 -1.72
C LYS A 64 16.57 -12.98 -2.90
N LEU A 65 17.29 -12.06 -3.58
CA LEU A 65 16.90 -11.59 -4.89
C LEU A 65 16.94 -12.77 -5.88
N ILE A 66 15.82 -13.05 -6.56
CA ILE A 66 15.67 -14.18 -7.49
C ILE A 66 15.43 -13.74 -8.93
N GLY A 67 15.20 -12.47 -9.17
CA GLY A 67 15.03 -11.94 -10.52
C GLY A 67 14.67 -10.46 -10.54
N THR A 68 14.66 -9.93 -11.75
CA THR A 68 14.34 -8.54 -12.04
C THR A 68 13.46 -8.47 -13.28
N ILE A 69 12.41 -7.68 -13.23
CA ILE A 69 11.56 -7.34 -14.38
C ILE A 69 12.05 -5.99 -14.91
N ALA A 70 12.78 -6.02 -16.02
CA ALA A 70 13.39 -4.83 -16.62
C ALA A 70 12.42 -4.05 -17.50
N GLY A 71 12.70 -2.77 -17.71
CA GLY A 71 11.94 -1.91 -18.64
C GLY A 71 10.64 -1.36 -18.04
N THR A 72 10.52 -1.30 -16.73
CA THR A 72 9.40 -0.70 -15.99
C THR A 72 9.77 0.72 -15.59
N THR A 73 9.80 1.65 -16.56
CA THR A 73 10.36 3.00 -16.39
C THR A 73 9.50 3.87 -15.48
N GLY A 74 10.05 4.27 -14.35
CA GLY A 74 9.31 5.04 -13.34
C GLY A 74 8.22 4.20 -12.68
N VAL A 75 8.53 2.93 -12.43
CA VAL A 75 7.58 2.00 -11.78
C VAL A 75 7.18 2.49 -10.40
N HIS A 76 5.87 2.47 -10.15
CA HIS A 76 5.27 2.78 -8.85
C HIS A 76 4.69 1.53 -8.20
N GLY A 77 3.62 0.98 -8.74
CA GLY A 77 2.85 -0.12 -8.17
C GLY A 77 3.03 -1.46 -8.86
N ILE A 78 2.68 -2.52 -8.16
CA ILE A 78 2.69 -3.91 -8.64
C ILE A 78 1.35 -4.56 -8.29
N ALA A 79 0.73 -5.25 -9.25
CA ALA A 79 -0.45 -6.07 -9.03
C ALA A 79 -0.21 -7.50 -9.52
N ILE A 80 -0.70 -8.48 -8.78
CA ILE A 80 -0.51 -9.90 -9.07
C ILE A 80 -1.86 -10.58 -9.30
N ALA A 81 -2.03 -11.14 -10.50
CA ALA A 81 -3.14 -12.04 -10.86
C ALA A 81 -2.62 -13.48 -10.84
N GLY A 82 -2.50 -14.04 -9.64
CA GLY A 82 -1.91 -15.37 -9.42
C GLY A 82 -2.66 -16.48 -10.14
N ASP A 83 -3.99 -16.38 -10.20
CA ASP A 83 -4.89 -17.29 -10.91
C ASP A 83 -4.71 -17.28 -12.43
N LEU A 84 -4.16 -16.18 -12.99
CA LEU A 84 -3.84 -16.02 -14.40
C LEU A 84 -2.35 -16.23 -14.71
N GLY A 85 -1.50 -16.43 -13.68
CA GLY A 85 -0.07 -16.53 -13.83
C GLY A 85 0.60 -15.26 -14.33
N ARG A 86 -0.02 -14.08 -14.10
CA ARG A 86 0.43 -12.78 -14.61
C ARG A 86 0.65 -11.77 -13.51
N GLY A 87 1.67 -10.95 -13.69
CA GLY A 87 1.91 -9.76 -12.90
C GLY A 87 1.87 -8.50 -13.77
N PHE A 88 1.65 -7.37 -13.12
CA PHE A 88 1.46 -6.07 -13.76
C PHE A 88 2.20 -5.00 -12.96
N THR A 89 2.84 -4.05 -13.65
CA THR A 89 3.43 -2.86 -13.03
C THR A 89 2.83 -1.60 -13.63
N SER A 90 2.66 -0.56 -12.81
CA SER A 90 2.33 0.78 -13.29
C SER A 90 3.61 1.56 -13.54
N ASP A 91 3.86 1.93 -14.80
CA ASP A 91 5.09 2.57 -15.24
C ASP A 91 4.83 4.06 -15.51
N GLY A 92 4.93 4.89 -14.46
CA GLY A 92 4.47 6.28 -14.47
C GLY A 92 5.14 7.18 -15.48
N GLN A 93 6.43 6.98 -15.80
CA GLN A 93 7.13 7.79 -16.81
C GLN A 93 6.72 7.42 -18.22
N ASP A 94 6.45 6.15 -18.49
CA ASP A 94 6.06 5.66 -19.81
C ASP A 94 4.56 5.77 -20.08
N ASN A 95 3.74 6.05 -19.05
CA ASN A 95 2.28 6.05 -19.09
C ASN A 95 1.74 4.72 -19.63
N ASP A 96 2.25 3.63 -19.07
CA ASP A 96 1.79 2.29 -19.43
C ASP A 96 1.82 1.31 -18.25
N VAL A 97 1.29 0.13 -18.51
CA VAL A 97 1.38 -1.05 -17.66
C VAL A 97 2.25 -2.07 -18.35
N THR A 98 3.27 -2.56 -17.66
CA THR A 98 4.01 -3.75 -18.12
C THR A 98 3.31 -5.01 -17.59
N ILE A 99 2.99 -5.94 -18.49
CA ILE A 99 2.45 -7.26 -18.18
C ILE A 99 3.60 -8.27 -18.23
N PHE A 100 3.76 -9.08 -17.19
CA PHE A 100 4.81 -10.07 -17.13
C PHE A 100 4.31 -11.46 -16.66
N ASP A 101 5.04 -12.49 -17.02
CA ASP A 101 4.77 -13.87 -16.61
C ASP A 101 5.35 -14.14 -15.22
N LEU A 102 4.52 -14.60 -14.28
CA LEU A 102 4.93 -14.81 -12.87
C LEU A 102 6.00 -15.91 -12.69
N LYS A 103 6.04 -16.91 -13.57
CA LYS A 103 6.97 -18.02 -13.45
C LYS A 103 8.36 -17.64 -13.96
N THR A 104 8.41 -16.97 -15.11
CA THR A 104 9.65 -16.68 -15.83
C THR A 104 10.15 -15.27 -15.62
N LEU A 105 9.34 -14.38 -15.05
CA LEU A 105 9.54 -12.94 -14.86
C LEU A 105 9.76 -12.17 -16.18
N LYS A 106 9.45 -12.79 -17.33
CA LYS A 106 9.60 -12.15 -18.64
C LYS A 106 8.44 -11.22 -18.93
N VAL A 107 8.77 -10.05 -19.48
CA VAL A 107 7.77 -9.12 -20.01
C VAL A 107 7.04 -9.78 -21.18
N LEU A 108 5.73 -9.74 -21.15
CA LEU A 108 4.83 -10.27 -22.19
C LEU A 108 4.38 -9.14 -23.13
N SER A 109 3.97 -8.01 -22.59
CA SER A 109 3.49 -6.86 -23.35
C SER A 109 3.48 -5.59 -22.51
N LYS A 110 3.21 -4.45 -23.16
CA LYS A 110 2.93 -3.17 -22.52
C LYS A 110 1.60 -2.61 -23.01
N VAL A 111 0.85 -1.96 -22.13
CA VAL A 111 -0.50 -1.42 -22.39
C VAL A 111 -0.54 0.03 -21.99
N LYS A 112 -0.95 0.93 -22.89
CA LYS A 112 -1.06 2.37 -22.58
C LYS A 112 -2.21 2.68 -21.64
N THR A 113 -1.99 3.64 -20.77
CA THR A 113 -2.92 4.11 -19.74
C THR A 113 -3.15 5.62 -19.84
N GLY A 114 -3.83 6.20 -18.86
CA GLY A 114 -3.79 7.63 -18.59
C GLY A 114 -2.40 8.10 -18.14
N GLN A 115 -2.27 9.36 -17.76
CA GLN A 115 -0.96 9.95 -17.46
C GLN A 115 -0.50 9.66 -16.03
N ASN A 116 0.75 9.18 -15.90
CA ASN A 116 1.39 8.84 -14.64
C ASN A 116 0.55 7.84 -13.84
N PRO A 117 0.38 6.60 -14.35
CA PRO A 117 -0.21 5.54 -13.53
C PRO A 117 0.66 5.34 -12.29
N ASP A 118 0.05 5.52 -11.13
CA ASP A 118 0.69 5.42 -9.83
C ASP A 118 0.32 4.07 -9.19
N SER A 119 -0.76 4.02 -8.45
CA SER A 119 -1.26 2.77 -7.92
C SER A 119 -1.88 1.89 -9.01
N ILE A 120 -1.77 0.58 -8.82
CA ILE A 120 -2.35 -0.44 -9.70
C ILE A 120 -2.90 -1.58 -8.85
N ILE A 121 -4.05 -2.12 -9.23
CA ILE A 121 -4.66 -3.22 -8.47
C ILE A 121 -5.30 -4.25 -9.40
N TYR A 122 -5.22 -5.53 -9.00
CA TYR A 122 -5.99 -6.61 -9.59
C TYR A 122 -7.29 -6.80 -8.82
N GLU A 123 -8.43 -6.74 -9.54
CA GLU A 123 -9.74 -7.02 -8.96
C GLU A 123 -10.16 -8.46 -9.37
N PRO A 124 -10.21 -9.40 -8.40
CA PRO A 124 -10.28 -10.83 -8.72
C PRO A 124 -11.67 -11.29 -9.19
N VAL A 125 -12.76 -10.58 -8.86
CA VAL A 125 -14.12 -10.99 -9.26
C VAL A 125 -14.36 -10.75 -10.74
N THR A 126 -13.81 -9.66 -11.29
CA THR A 126 -13.95 -9.29 -12.69
C THR A 126 -12.74 -9.67 -13.54
N HIS A 127 -11.63 -10.14 -12.93
CA HIS A 127 -10.33 -10.40 -13.55
C HIS A 127 -9.82 -9.18 -14.32
N ARG A 128 -9.90 -7.99 -13.71
CA ARG A 128 -9.47 -6.73 -14.31
C ARG A 128 -8.36 -6.09 -13.51
N ILE A 129 -7.51 -5.37 -14.24
CA ILE A 129 -6.52 -4.46 -13.69
C ILE A 129 -7.09 -3.05 -13.75
N PHE A 130 -6.93 -2.30 -12.67
CA PHE A 130 -7.23 -0.88 -12.58
C PHE A 130 -5.95 -0.13 -12.27
N THR A 131 -5.59 0.84 -13.10
CA THR A 131 -4.54 1.81 -12.80
C THR A 131 -5.16 3.09 -12.30
N PHE A 132 -4.48 3.76 -11.38
CA PHE A 132 -4.90 5.05 -10.85
C PHE A 132 -3.88 6.10 -11.31
N ASN A 133 -4.31 6.92 -12.28
CA ASN A 133 -3.45 7.78 -13.06
C ASN A 133 -3.37 9.17 -12.42
N GLY A 134 -2.30 9.43 -11.66
CA GLY A 134 -2.19 10.61 -10.81
C GLY A 134 -2.24 11.96 -11.53
N ARG A 135 -1.74 12.04 -12.78
CA ARG A 135 -1.76 13.30 -13.54
C ARG A 135 -3.02 13.52 -14.34
N SER A 136 -3.65 12.46 -14.87
CA SER A 136 -4.92 12.57 -15.60
C SER A 136 -6.16 12.49 -14.70
N SER A 137 -5.99 12.18 -13.39
CA SER A 137 -7.06 12.12 -12.40
C SER A 137 -8.16 11.13 -12.77
N ASP A 138 -7.76 9.99 -13.33
CA ASP A 138 -8.65 8.95 -13.80
C ASP A 138 -8.11 7.55 -13.52
N SER A 139 -8.87 6.53 -13.89
CA SER A 139 -8.45 5.13 -13.85
C SER A 139 -8.62 4.50 -15.23
N THR A 140 -7.63 3.73 -15.67
CA THR A 140 -7.70 2.88 -16.87
C THR A 140 -7.99 1.45 -16.46
N VAL A 141 -8.89 0.79 -17.18
CA VAL A 141 -9.29 -0.60 -16.91
C VAL A 141 -8.79 -1.52 -18.01
N ILE A 142 -8.07 -2.56 -17.63
CA ILE A 142 -7.44 -3.53 -18.54
C ILE A 142 -7.96 -4.94 -18.20
N ASP A 143 -8.28 -5.72 -19.22
CA ASP A 143 -8.54 -7.15 -19.04
C ASP A 143 -7.23 -7.86 -18.65
N ALA A 144 -7.18 -8.47 -17.48
CA ALA A 144 -5.96 -9.08 -16.96
C ALA A 144 -5.51 -10.31 -17.77
N LYS A 145 -6.44 -10.96 -18.47
CA LYS A 145 -6.16 -12.17 -19.27
C LYS A 145 -5.64 -11.82 -20.67
N THR A 146 -6.22 -10.82 -21.32
CA THR A 146 -5.85 -10.48 -22.72
C THR A 146 -4.89 -9.32 -22.82
N GLY A 147 -4.92 -8.39 -21.86
CA GLY A 147 -4.19 -7.12 -21.90
C GLY A 147 -4.95 -6.03 -22.68
N ASP A 148 -6.19 -6.27 -23.07
CA ASP A 148 -7.00 -5.29 -23.79
C ASP A 148 -7.48 -4.18 -22.85
N VAL A 149 -7.48 -2.93 -23.32
CA VAL A 149 -8.09 -1.81 -22.59
C VAL A 149 -9.59 -1.90 -22.72
N LEU A 150 -10.28 -2.15 -21.60
CA LEU A 150 -11.74 -2.23 -21.53
C LEU A 150 -12.38 -0.85 -21.35
N THR A 151 -11.74 0.02 -20.57
CA THR A 151 -12.17 1.39 -20.34
C THR A 151 -10.94 2.28 -20.26
N SER A 152 -10.81 3.22 -21.16
CA SER A 152 -9.62 4.08 -21.25
C SER A 152 -9.56 5.12 -20.13
N SER A 153 -10.71 5.54 -19.57
CA SER A 153 -10.77 6.54 -18.52
C SER A 153 -12.06 6.43 -17.70
N ILE A 154 -11.90 6.26 -16.38
CA ILE A 154 -12.96 6.49 -15.39
C ILE A 154 -12.57 7.78 -14.65
N PRO A 155 -13.25 8.92 -14.84
CA PRO A 155 -12.93 10.14 -14.14
C PRO A 155 -13.10 9.99 -12.62
N LEU A 156 -12.04 10.23 -11.85
CA LEU A 156 -12.07 10.12 -10.38
C LEU A 156 -12.32 11.44 -9.67
N GLY A 157 -12.23 12.57 -10.39
CA GLY A 157 -12.54 13.90 -9.88
C GLY A 157 -11.47 14.53 -9.00
N GLY A 158 -10.30 13.92 -8.90
CA GLY A 158 -9.13 14.39 -8.17
C GLY A 158 -7.95 13.44 -8.36
N LYS A 159 -6.81 13.73 -7.70
CA LYS A 159 -5.58 12.94 -7.80
C LYS A 159 -5.71 11.63 -7.04
N PRO A 160 -5.80 10.48 -7.73
CA PRO A 160 -5.83 9.20 -7.04
C PRO A 160 -4.42 8.85 -6.53
N GLU A 161 -4.39 8.24 -5.37
CA GLU A 161 -3.22 7.64 -4.73
C GLU A 161 -3.43 6.13 -4.58
N PHE A 162 -3.26 5.58 -3.38
CA PHE A 162 -3.36 4.14 -3.17
C PHE A 162 -4.81 3.63 -3.23
N ALA A 163 -4.96 2.36 -3.64
CA ALA A 163 -6.25 1.69 -3.73
C ALA A 163 -6.25 0.31 -3.06
N GLN A 164 -7.43 -0.15 -2.65
CA GLN A 164 -7.68 -1.49 -2.11
C GLN A 164 -8.94 -2.09 -2.71
N VAL A 165 -8.98 -3.43 -2.79
CA VAL A 165 -10.17 -4.19 -3.18
C VAL A 165 -10.77 -4.93 -1.98
N ASP A 166 -12.09 -5.11 -1.97
CA ASP A 166 -12.77 -5.90 -0.94
C ASP A 166 -12.96 -7.38 -1.32
N GLY A 167 -12.51 -7.76 -2.53
CA GLY A 167 -12.74 -9.10 -3.09
C GLY A 167 -14.20 -9.39 -3.46
N LYS A 168 -15.05 -8.38 -3.54
CA LYS A 168 -16.50 -8.49 -3.88
C LYS A 168 -16.90 -7.61 -5.07
N GLY A 169 -15.91 -7.01 -5.74
CA GLY A 169 -16.13 -6.17 -6.91
C GLY A 169 -16.11 -4.67 -6.61
N HIS A 170 -15.71 -4.24 -5.40
CA HIS A 170 -15.54 -2.83 -5.06
C HIS A 170 -14.06 -2.51 -4.89
N ILE A 171 -13.68 -1.35 -5.38
CA ILE A 171 -12.34 -0.80 -5.25
C ILE A 171 -12.45 0.54 -4.52
N TYR A 172 -11.66 0.74 -3.49
CA TYR A 172 -11.59 1.97 -2.72
C TYR A 172 -10.30 2.70 -3.02
N VAL A 173 -10.37 3.99 -3.33
CA VAL A 173 -9.25 4.80 -3.79
C VAL A 173 -9.16 6.07 -2.95
N ASN A 174 -8.00 6.33 -2.36
CA ASN A 174 -7.71 7.63 -1.76
C ASN A 174 -7.57 8.70 -2.85
N ILE A 175 -8.25 9.84 -2.67
CA ILE A 175 -8.13 11.01 -3.54
C ILE A 175 -7.41 12.12 -2.75
N GLU A 176 -6.10 12.24 -3.01
CA GLU A 176 -5.16 13.04 -2.22
C GLU A 176 -5.59 14.51 -2.09
N ASP A 177 -5.87 15.15 -3.20
CA ASP A 177 -6.20 16.59 -3.27
C ASP A 177 -7.65 16.92 -2.88
N LYS A 178 -8.45 15.93 -2.49
CA LYS A 178 -9.86 16.09 -2.07
C LYS A 178 -10.13 15.59 -0.66
N ASN A 179 -9.18 14.91 -0.02
CA ASN A 179 -9.35 14.35 1.32
C ASN A 179 -10.58 13.44 1.41
N GLU A 180 -10.77 12.61 0.39
CA GLU A 180 -11.91 11.70 0.27
C GLU A 180 -11.49 10.31 -0.22
N ILE A 181 -12.38 9.35 -0.05
CA ILE A 181 -12.30 8.04 -0.69
C ILE A 181 -13.37 7.97 -1.78
N VAL A 182 -12.97 7.43 -2.93
CA VAL A 182 -13.85 7.08 -4.02
C VAL A 182 -14.00 5.56 -4.06
N GLU A 183 -15.25 5.09 -4.15
CA GLU A 183 -15.58 3.69 -4.43
C GLU A 183 -15.86 3.53 -5.92
N VAL A 184 -15.14 2.58 -6.55
CA VAL A 184 -15.34 2.21 -7.96
C VAL A 184 -16.01 0.84 -8.01
N ASP A 185 -17.10 0.76 -8.74
CA ASP A 185 -17.74 -0.50 -9.15
C ASP A 185 -16.91 -1.12 -10.28
N ALA A 186 -16.21 -2.21 -9.97
CA ALA A 186 -15.30 -2.86 -10.91
C ALA A 186 -16.02 -3.47 -12.10
N LYS A 187 -17.25 -3.97 -11.93
CA LYS A 187 -18.02 -4.60 -12.98
C LYS A 187 -18.50 -3.59 -14.02
N ASN A 188 -19.01 -2.45 -13.56
CA ASN A 188 -19.57 -1.42 -14.41
C ASN A 188 -18.53 -0.36 -14.81
N SER A 189 -17.31 -0.38 -14.24
CA SER A 189 -16.21 0.56 -14.50
C SER A 189 -16.65 2.01 -14.31
N LEU A 190 -17.23 2.33 -13.15
CA LEU A 190 -17.70 3.68 -12.81
C LEU A 190 -17.52 3.97 -11.33
N VAL A 191 -17.48 5.24 -11.01
CA VAL A 191 -17.52 5.72 -9.61
C VAL A 191 -18.93 5.48 -9.06
N ALA A 192 -19.02 4.64 -8.03
CA ALA A 192 -20.28 4.30 -7.37
C ALA A 192 -20.61 5.25 -6.21
N LYS A 193 -19.56 5.67 -5.45
CA LYS A 193 -19.73 6.46 -4.23
C LYS A 193 -18.46 7.28 -3.96
N ARG A 194 -18.61 8.37 -3.22
CA ARG A 194 -17.48 9.08 -2.61
C ARG A 194 -17.87 9.63 -1.25
N TYR A 195 -16.90 9.73 -0.35
CA TYR A 195 -17.12 10.26 1.00
C TYR A 195 -15.86 10.89 1.56
N SER A 196 -16.03 11.94 2.33
CA SER A 196 -14.94 12.61 3.01
C SER A 196 -14.38 11.76 4.15
N ILE A 197 -13.08 11.78 4.31
CA ILE A 197 -12.37 11.18 5.44
C ILE A 197 -11.71 12.24 6.33
N ALA A 198 -12.30 13.44 6.38
CA ALA A 198 -11.84 14.47 7.33
C ALA A 198 -11.77 13.89 8.76
N PRO A 199 -10.73 14.24 9.55
CA PRO A 199 -9.76 15.31 9.35
C PRO A 199 -8.47 14.93 8.62
N CYS A 200 -8.48 13.89 7.77
CA CYS A 200 -7.34 13.57 6.89
C CYS A 200 -6.99 14.77 6.00
N ASP A 201 -5.71 15.02 5.82
CA ASP A 201 -5.18 15.93 4.82
C ASP A 201 -4.14 15.17 3.99
N GLY A 202 -4.29 15.15 2.67
CA GLY A 202 -3.43 14.39 1.76
C GLY A 202 -3.41 12.88 2.04
N PRO A 203 -4.52 12.14 1.87
CA PRO A 203 -4.50 10.68 2.03
C PRO A 203 -3.62 10.03 0.97
N SER A 204 -2.66 9.19 1.38
CA SER A 204 -1.76 8.43 0.50
C SER A 204 -2.02 6.92 0.58
N GLY A 205 -1.27 6.18 1.38
CA GLY A 205 -1.42 4.73 1.53
C GLY A 205 -2.78 4.31 2.10
N MET A 206 -3.24 3.12 1.70
CA MET A 206 -4.47 2.52 2.20
C MET A 206 -4.28 1.03 2.48
N ALA A 207 -4.81 0.55 3.59
CA ALA A 207 -4.97 -0.87 3.88
C ALA A 207 -6.44 -1.20 4.16
N ILE A 208 -6.80 -2.47 3.99
CA ILE A 208 -8.13 -2.99 4.31
C ILE A 208 -8.00 -4.16 5.28
N ASP A 209 -8.87 -4.22 6.28
CA ASP A 209 -8.92 -5.33 7.22
C ASP A 209 -9.96 -6.41 6.81
N PRO A 210 -9.95 -7.60 7.44
CA PRO A 210 -10.92 -8.65 7.13
C PRO A 210 -12.38 -8.28 7.43
N LYS A 211 -12.63 -7.22 8.17
CA LYS A 211 -13.99 -6.67 8.41
C LYS A 211 -14.41 -5.67 7.32
N GLY A 212 -13.51 -5.37 6.36
CA GLY A 212 -13.72 -4.41 5.27
C GLY A 212 -13.53 -2.96 5.68
N ARG A 213 -12.92 -2.67 6.85
CA ARG A 213 -12.59 -1.30 7.26
C ARG A 213 -11.31 -0.85 6.57
N LEU A 214 -11.28 0.42 6.20
CA LEU A 214 -10.16 1.03 5.51
C LEU A 214 -9.31 1.84 6.50
N TYR A 215 -8.00 1.76 6.32
CA TYR A 215 -6.99 2.49 7.08
C TYR A 215 -6.22 3.36 6.11
N SER A 216 -6.45 4.67 6.11
CA SER A 216 -5.77 5.64 5.25
C SER A 216 -4.78 6.46 6.06
N VAL A 217 -3.52 6.52 5.63
CA VAL A 217 -2.50 7.39 6.23
C VAL A 217 -2.52 8.75 5.53
N CYS A 218 -2.27 9.82 6.27
CA CYS A 218 -2.50 11.20 5.84
C CYS A 218 -1.29 12.09 6.16
N GLU A 219 -0.94 13.04 5.29
CA GLU A 219 0.20 13.96 5.45
C GLU A 219 0.19 14.74 6.78
N ASN A 220 -1.00 14.99 7.34
CA ASN A 220 -1.15 15.64 8.64
C ASN A 220 -0.93 14.70 9.84
N LYS A 221 -0.24 13.57 9.65
CA LYS A 221 0.20 12.62 10.69
C LYS A 221 -0.93 11.95 11.44
N VAL A 222 -1.93 11.55 10.73
CA VAL A 222 -3.04 10.76 11.26
C VAL A 222 -3.30 9.55 10.37
N MET A 223 -3.76 8.47 10.98
CA MET A 223 -4.38 7.35 10.30
C MET A 223 -5.88 7.43 10.52
N ILE A 224 -6.64 7.50 9.44
CA ILE A 224 -8.09 7.44 9.49
C ILE A 224 -8.54 6.00 9.33
N VAL A 225 -9.37 5.53 10.26
CA VAL A 225 -10.11 4.28 10.11
C VAL A 225 -11.52 4.62 9.66
N SER A 226 -11.96 4.07 8.53
CA SER A 226 -13.29 4.34 7.99
C SER A 226 -14.04 3.06 7.63
N ASP A 227 -15.36 3.15 7.64
CA ASP A 227 -16.26 2.10 7.17
C ASP A 227 -16.82 2.49 5.80
N PRO A 228 -16.40 1.85 4.71
CA PRO A 228 -16.84 2.21 3.37
C PRO A 228 -18.34 1.95 3.14
N ALA A 229 -18.94 0.98 3.83
CA ALA A 229 -20.36 0.68 3.70
C ALA A 229 -21.22 1.88 4.11
N SER A 230 -20.91 2.50 5.26
CA SER A 230 -21.60 3.69 5.74
C SER A 230 -20.98 5.02 5.29
N GLY A 231 -19.72 5.02 4.82
CA GLY A 231 -18.93 6.21 4.50
C GLY A 231 -18.53 7.01 5.74
N LYS A 232 -18.50 6.39 6.94
CA LYS A 232 -18.19 7.07 8.20
C LYS A 232 -16.74 6.88 8.60
N VAL A 233 -16.14 7.94 9.11
CA VAL A 233 -14.90 7.87 9.88
C VAL A 233 -15.21 7.26 11.24
N LEU A 234 -14.52 6.16 11.58
CA LEU A 234 -14.64 5.44 12.83
C LEU A 234 -13.63 5.94 13.85
N ALA A 235 -12.42 6.27 13.40
CA ALA A 235 -11.36 6.77 14.26
C ALA A 235 -10.39 7.66 13.50
N ASN A 236 -9.73 8.54 14.26
CA ASN A 236 -8.61 9.38 13.89
C ASN A 236 -7.47 9.10 14.88
N VAL A 237 -6.43 8.41 14.44
CA VAL A 237 -5.33 7.95 15.29
C VAL A 237 -4.05 8.68 14.93
N PRO A 238 -3.39 9.38 15.87
CA PRO A 238 -2.09 10.00 15.62
C PRO A 238 -1.02 8.96 15.24
N ILE A 239 -0.23 9.28 14.20
CA ILE A 239 0.91 8.48 13.73
C ILE A 239 2.15 9.37 13.57
N GLY A 240 3.28 8.81 13.16
CA GLY A 240 4.49 9.58 12.85
C GLY A 240 4.39 10.38 11.56
N ALA A 241 5.48 11.02 11.17
CA ALA A 241 5.55 11.90 10.01
C ALA A 241 6.13 11.21 8.76
N GLY A 242 5.65 11.64 7.57
CA GLY A 242 6.19 11.23 6.28
C GLY A 242 5.80 9.80 5.92
N ASP A 243 4.59 9.42 6.31
CA ASP A 243 3.92 8.19 5.93
C ASP A 243 3.44 8.28 4.49
N ASP A 244 3.61 7.18 3.76
CA ASP A 244 3.18 7.03 2.38
C ASP A 244 2.58 5.62 2.14
N GLY A 245 2.84 4.71 3.06
CA GLY A 245 2.33 3.36 3.03
C GLY A 245 1.80 2.87 4.36
N VAL A 246 0.78 2.04 4.29
CA VAL A 246 0.20 1.30 5.41
C VAL A 246 -0.04 -0.15 4.98
N ALA A 247 0.26 -1.09 5.87
CA ALA A 247 -0.05 -2.51 5.69
C ALA A 247 -0.87 -3.03 6.86
N PHE A 248 -1.68 -4.05 6.62
CA PHE A 248 -2.47 -4.70 7.66
C PHE A 248 -1.98 -6.15 7.86
N ASP A 249 -1.69 -6.51 9.10
CA ASP A 249 -1.32 -7.86 9.49
C ASP A 249 -1.84 -8.18 10.89
N ASP A 250 -2.39 -9.38 11.04
CA ASP A 250 -2.79 -9.99 12.33
C ASP A 250 -3.59 -9.07 13.27
N GLY A 251 -4.53 -8.30 12.72
CA GLY A 251 -5.40 -7.41 13.49
C GLY A 251 -4.85 -6.00 13.70
N TYR A 252 -3.68 -5.67 13.14
CA TYR A 252 -3.01 -4.38 13.30
C TYR A 252 -2.70 -3.72 11.95
N ALA A 253 -2.86 -2.41 11.89
CA ALA A 253 -2.38 -1.59 10.79
C ALA A 253 -1.03 -0.97 11.13
N PHE A 254 -0.10 -0.97 10.20
CA PHE A 254 1.26 -0.47 10.37
C PHE A 254 1.52 0.67 9.39
N ALA A 255 1.64 1.90 9.88
CA ALA A 255 2.02 3.07 9.10
C ALA A 255 3.54 3.21 9.03
N ALA A 256 4.09 3.39 7.84
CA ALA A 256 5.52 3.58 7.63
C ALA A 256 5.88 5.07 7.64
N ASN A 257 6.30 5.59 8.79
CA ASN A 257 6.59 7.01 9.02
C ASN A 257 8.01 7.35 8.56
N GLY A 258 8.19 7.56 7.26
CA GLY A 258 9.51 7.70 6.65
C GLY A 258 10.31 8.91 7.11
N ALA A 259 9.68 10.03 7.47
CA ALA A 259 10.40 11.19 7.99
C ALA A 259 10.95 10.96 9.41
N ASP A 260 10.21 10.24 10.24
CA ASP A 260 10.59 9.92 11.60
C ASP A 260 11.49 8.67 11.70
N GLY A 261 11.49 7.82 10.66
CA GLY A 261 12.20 6.54 10.66
C GLY A 261 11.61 5.55 11.66
N THR A 262 10.26 5.46 11.68
CA THR A 262 9.53 4.58 12.59
C THR A 262 8.36 3.90 11.86
N LEU A 263 7.80 2.85 12.47
CA LEU A 263 6.46 2.36 12.15
C LEU A 263 5.53 2.68 13.33
N THR A 264 4.31 3.10 13.06
CA THR A 264 3.24 3.17 14.06
C THR A 264 2.33 1.98 13.90
N MET A 265 2.18 1.17 14.94
CA MET A 265 1.23 0.07 15.00
C MET A 265 -0.08 0.56 15.60
N VAL A 266 -1.18 0.44 14.86
CA VAL A 266 -2.54 0.82 15.27
C VAL A 266 -3.41 -0.43 15.38
N GLY A 267 -4.18 -0.54 16.44
CA GLY A 267 -5.08 -1.66 16.67
C GLY A 267 -6.39 -1.25 17.37
N GLU A 268 -7.38 -2.14 17.28
CA GLU A 268 -8.68 -2.00 17.96
C GLU A 268 -8.54 -2.48 19.42
N THR A 269 -8.58 -1.58 20.40
CA THR A 269 -8.44 -1.89 21.83
C THR A 269 -9.74 -2.30 22.50
N SER A 270 -10.85 -1.90 21.93
CA SER A 270 -12.22 -2.37 22.25
C SER A 270 -13.12 -2.07 21.06
N PRO A 271 -14.32 -2.66 20.96
CA PRO A 271 -15.17 -2.47 19.79
C PRO A 271 -15.35 -1.01 19.38
N GLY A 272 -14.84 -0.66 18.19
CA GLY A 272 -14.89 0.68 17.63
C GLY A 272 -13.86 1.67 18.20
N LYS A 273 -12.96 1.26 19.10
CA LYS A 273 -11.92 2.12 19.67
C LYS A 273 -10.55 1.70 19.14
N PHE A 274 -9.90 2.60 18.38
CA PHE A 274 -8.59 2.39 17.77
C PHE A 274 -7.55 3.29 18.42
N GLU A 275 -6.36 2.75 18.65
CA GLU A 275 -5.26 3.46 19.32
C GLU A 275 -3.92 3.09 18.69
N ALA A 276 -2.96 4.00 18.75
CA ALA A 276 -1.56 3.70 18.49
C ALA A 276 -1.01 2.88 19.66
N LEU A 277 -0.62 1.64 19.40
CA LEU A 277 -0.21 0.67 20.41
C LEU A 277 1.29 0.63 20.59
N ALA A 278 2.06 0.91 19.52
CA ALA A 278 3.51 0.92 19.55
C ALA A 278 4.08 1.86 18.47
N THR A 279 5.24 2.44 18.79
CA THR A 279 6.14 3.08 17.83
C THR A 279 7.38 2.21 17.71
N ILE A 280 7.63 1.65 16.53
CA ILE A 280 8.66 0.66 16.27
C ILE A 280 9.80 1.36 15.51
N PRO A 281 11.05 1.32 15.98
CA PRO A 281 12.17 1.89 15.24
C PRO A 281 12.34 1.27 13.86
N SER A 282 12.51 2.13 12.84
CA SER A 282 12.77 1.79 11.45
C SER A 282 13.96 2.62 10.94
N GLN A 283 13.98 2.91 9.65
CA GLN A 283 14.99 3.76 9.03
C GLN A 283 14.32 4.94 8.32
N ARG A 284 14.96 6.11 8.38
CA ARG A 284 14.47 7.31 7.69
C ARG A 284 14.32 7.04 6.21
N LEU A 285 13.25 7.61 5.64
CA LEU A 285 12.83 7.46 4.25
C LEU A 285 12.31 6.06 3.86
N GLY A 286 12.25 5.11 4.80
CA GLY A 286 11.41 3.90 4.66
C GLY A 286 9.95 4.29 4.87
N ARG A 287 9.27 4.66 3.78
CA ARG A 287 7.93 5.30 3.78
C ARG A 287 6.83 4.39 3.26
N THR A 288 7.19 3.36 2.50
CA THR A 288 6.25 2.36 1.98
C THR A 288 6.47 1.02 2.66
N ILE A 289 5.46 0.16 2.66
CA ILE A 289 5.44 -1.08 3.42
C ILE A 289 4.57 -2.14 2.73
N ALA A 290 4.99 -3.40 2.78
CA ALA A 290 4.16 -4.53 2.41
C ALA A 290 4.13 -5.55 3.56
N ALA A 291 3.02 -6.31 3.69
CA ALA A 291 2.88 -7.36 4.69
C ALA A 291 2.80 -8.75 4.05
N ASP A 292 3.58 -9.68 4.55
CA ASP A 292 3.37 -11.10 4.36
C ASP A 292 2.48 -11.61 5.50
N GLN A 293 1.18 -11.70 5.23
CA GLN A 293 0.18 -12.08 6.22
C GLN A 293 0.26 -13.56 6.62
N MET A 294 0.94 -14.42 5.85
CA MET A 294 1.15 -15.83 6.21
C MET A 294 2.35 -16.01 7.14
N ALA A 295 3.43 -15.27 6.89
CA ALA A 295 4.64 -15.32 7.70
C ALA A 295 4.66 -14.29 8.84
N HIS A 296 3.68 -13.38 8.90
CA HIS A 296 3.63 -12.24 9.82
C HIS A 296 4.90 -11.40 9.79
N LYS A 297 5.36 -11.10 8.57
CA LYS A 297 6.51 -10.25 8.30
C LYS A 297 6.06 -8.96 7.59
N LEU A 298 6.74 -7.86 7.92
CA LEU A 298 6.57 -6.58 7.22
C LEU A 298 7.87 -6.25 6.49
N TYR A 299 7.74 -5.72 5.28
CA TYR A 299 8.86 -5.37 4.42
C TYR A 299 8.83 -3.86 4.15
N VAL A 300 9.91 -3.17 4.50
CA VAL A 300 10.04 -1.73 4.33
C VAL A 300 11.27 -1.43 3.46
N PRO A 301 11.10 -1.03 2.20
CA PRO A 301 12.21 -0.61 1.35
C PRO A 301 12.85 0.66 1.88
N THR A 302 14.17 0.71 1.88
CA THR A 302 14.96 1.88 2.30
C THR A 302 16.35 1.87 1.69
N ALA A 303 17.11 2.96 1.88
CA ALA A 303 18.50 3.07 1.48
C ALA A 303 19.23 4.07 2.37
N GLU A 304 20.53 4.22 2.20
CA GLU A 304 21.29 5.35 2.72
C GLU A 304 21.21 6.54 1.76
N PHE A 305 21.26 7.74 2.32
CA PHE A 305 21.09 8.98 1.57
C PHE A 305 22.27 9.92 1.79
N GLY A 306 22.69 10.56 0.72
CA GLY A 306 23.61 11.68 0.76
C GLY A 306 22.95 12.95 1.35
N PRO A 307 23.74 14.03 1.49
CA PRO A 307 23.19 15.31 1.93
C PRO A 307 22.15 15.83 0.95
N ALA A 308 21.08 16.45 1.49
CA ALA A 308 20.09 17.10 0.65
C ALA A 308 20.77 18.24 -0.16
N PRO A 309 20.46 18.36 -1.47
CA PRO A 309 20.95 19.48 -2.25
C PRO A 309 20.36 20.80 -1.73
N PRO A 310 21.03 21.95 -1.98
CA PRO A 310 20.45 23.25 -1.67
C PRO A 310 19.05 23.40 -2.26
N PRO A 311 18.17 24.18 -1.63
CA PRO A 311 16.87 24.50 -2.23
C PRO A 311 17.05 25.11 -3.62
N SER A 312 16.14 24.77 -4.55
CA SER A 312 16.09 25.37 -5.86
C SER A 312 15.73 26.88 -5.77
N PRO A 313 15.97 27.69 -6.82
CA PRO A 313 15.69 29.13 -6.80
C PRO A 313 14.23 29.49 -6.45
N ASP A 314 13.30 28.59 -6.68
CA ASP A 314 11.88 28.72 -6.30
C ASP A 314 11.59 28.26 -4.85
N GLY A 315 12.65 27.98 -4.06
CA GLY A 315 12.57 27.60 -2.64
C GLY A 315 12.19 26.15 -2.38
N LYS A 316 12.04 25.32 -3.42
CA LYS A 316 11.74 23.89 -3.23
C LYS A 316 12.95 23.15 -2.70
N LYS A 317 12.76 22.38 -1.62
CA LYS A 317 13.81 21.50 -1.07
C LYS A 317 14.05 20.34 -2.01
N GLY A 318 15.30 20.15 -2.42
CA GLY A 318 15.69 18.99 -3.19
C GLY A 318 15.63 17.71 -2.34
N ARG A 319 15.29 16.59 -2.98
CA ARG A 319 15.32 15.28 -2.29
C ARG A 319 16.77 14.80 -2.18
N PRO A 320 17.21 14.27 -1.03
CA PRO A 320 18.55 13.67 -0.89
C PRO A 320 18.78 12.60 -1.94
N PRO A 321 19.98 12.50 -2.53
CA PRO A 321 20.31 11.40 -3.44
C PRO A 321 20.42 10.09 -2.68
N VAL A 322 19.96 9.01 -3.27
CA VAL A 322 20.21 7.64 -2.79
C VAL A 322 21.70 7.36 -3.00
N LEU A 323 22.40 6.85 -1.97
CA LEU A 323 23.78 6.41 -2.12
C LEU A 323 23.83 5.10 -2.92
N PRO A 324 24.79 4.94 -3.84
CA PRO A 324 24.91 3.74 -4.65
C PRO A 324 25.01 2.47 -3.79
N ASP A 325 24.38 1.40 -4.25
CA ASP A 325 24.44 0.05 -3.67
C ASP A 325 23.96 -0.08 -2.20
N THR A 326 23.21 0.92 -1.71
CA THR A 326 22.67 0.91 -0.34
C THR A 326 21.21 0.52 -0.25
N PHE A 327 20.51 0.32 -1.39
CA PHE A 327 19.11 -0.07 -1.39
C PHE A 327 18.92 -1.44 -0.74
N GLU A 328 18.08 -1.50 0.28
CA GLU A 328 17.80 -2.69 1.07
C GLU A 328 16.33 -2.72 1.52
N ILE A 329 15.87 -3.89 1.91
CA ILE A 329 14.56 -4.09 2.51
C ILE A 329 14.75 -4.44 3.98
N LEU A 330 14.19 -3.65 4.88
CA LEU A 330 14.09 -4.02 6.29
C LEU A 330 12.98 -5.06 6.44
N VAL A 331 13.29 -6.16 7.13
CA VAL A 331 12.33 -7.21 7.46
C VAL A 331 11.97 -7.09 8.92
N PHE A 332 10.69 -6.85 9.18
CA PHE A 332 10.17 -6.84 10.55
C PHE A 332 9.44 -8.15 10.82
N GLY A 333 9.54 -8.61 12.05
CA GLY A 333 8.86 -9.80 12.56
C GLY A 333 8.69 -9.73 14.07
N ARG A 334 8.01 -10.70 14.64
CA ARG A 334 7.76 -10.83 16.09
C ARG A 334 8.94 -11.43 16.83
#